data_3b943c00bd8b1496346b1d7674fa4de6
#
_entry.id   3b943c00bd8b1496346b1d7674fa4de6
#
_cell.length_a   1.000
_cell.length_b   1.000
_cell.length_c   1.000
_cell.angle_alpha   90.00
_cell.angle_beta   90.00
_cell.angle_gamma   90.00
#
_symmetry.space_group_name_H-M   'P 1'
#
loop_
_entity.id
_entity.type
_entity.pdbx_description
1 polymer ?
#
loop_
_entity_poly.entity_id
_entity_poly.type
_entity_poly.pdbx_seq_one_letter_code
_entity_poly.pdbx_strand_id
1 'polypeptide(L)'
;MVRFLKNWGIFVTKGDTVKMPIIVTNNDGSIYHVQKDDVINFGLKKEYTDAECLIEKIIDNNELMLVLSHEDTKKLEAGIGYKYDIQILRNKDEVHTFISGMITVTNEVYDKEKEEGTQNPSGDNPLDPSNPSGGNSSSDPSGETGGTTDPSGEGNSSDSSGETP
;
A
#
# COMPACT_ATOMS: atom_id res chain seq x y z
N MET A 1 -0.45 5.52 3.05
CA MET A 1 -1.78 5.50 3.74
C MET A 1 -2.08 4.08 4.17
N VAL A 2 -2.37 3.84 5.45
CA VAL A 2 -2.69 2.51 5.99
C VAL A 2 -4.20 2.38 6.14
N ARG A 3 -4.79 1.29 5.64
CA ARG A 3 -6.22 0.98 5.78
C ARG A 3 -6.39 -0.42 6.39
N PHE A 4 -7.18 -0.52 7.44
CA PHE A 4 -7.54 -1.78 8.10
C PHE A 4 -8.92 -2.26 7.63
N LEU A 5 -9.04 -3.55 7.36
CA LEU A 5 -10.30 -4.21 7.00
C LEU A 5 -10.82 -5.04 8.19
N LYS A 6 -12.14 -5.34 8.19
CA LYS A 6 -12.79 -6.13 9.25
C LYS A 6 -12.22 -7.55 9.44
N ASN A 7 -11.54 -8.09 8.43
CA ASN A 7 -10.93 -9.42 8.43
C ASN A 7 -9.39 -9.39 8.60
N TRP A 8 -8.88 -8.39 9.31
CA TRP A 8 -7.44 -8.18 9.52
C TRP A 8 -6.62 -7.99 8.23
N GLY A 9 -7.29 -7.59 7.14
CA GLY A 9 -6.61 -7.14 5.92
C GLY A 9 -6.05 -5.73 6.11
N ILE A 10 -4.79 -5.52 5.71
CA ILE A 10 -4.08 -4.26 5.79
C ILE A 10 -3.68 -3.84 4.38
N PHE A 11 -3.97 -2.61 3.99
CA PHE A 11 -3.42 -2.01 2.78
C PHE A 11 -2.32 -1.03 3.16
N VAL A 12 -1.17 -1.17 2.52
CA VAL A 12 0.02 -0.36 2.79
C VAL A 12 0.57 0.15 1.46
N THR A 13 0.92 1.42 1.39
CA THR A 13 1.72 1.93 0.27
C THR A 13 3.17 1.50 0.50
N LYS A 14 3.82 1.02 -0.55
CA LYS A 14 5.26 0.67 -0.51
C LYS A 14 6.06 1.87 0.00
N GLY A 15 6.97 1.64 0.95
CA GLY A 15 7.75 2.71 1.55
C GLY A 15 7.07 3.46 2.71
N ASP A 16 5.78 3.25 2.98
CA ASP A 16 5.13 3.88 4.13
C ASP A 16 5.48 3.16 5.44
N THR A 17 5.60 3.94 6.52
CA THR A 17 5.69 3.39 7.88
C THR A 17 4.30 3.02 8.39
N VAL A 18 4.15 1.77 8.86
CA VAL A 18 2.92 1.25 9.46
C VAL A 18 3.07 1.21 10.98
N LYS A 19 2.07 1.72 11.70
CA LYS A 19 1.95 1.58 13.15
C LYS A 19 0.59 0.99 13.47
N MET A 20 0.57 -0.17 14.11
CA MET A 20 -0.65 -0.89 14.44
C MET A 20 -0.67 -1.25 15.92
N PRO A 21 -1.60 -0.73 16.72
CA PRO A 21 -1.76 -1.15 18.11
C PRO A 21 -2.25 -2.59 18.18
N ILE A 22 -1.73 -3.35 19.12
CA ILE A 22 -2.06 -4.75 19.36
C ILE A 22 -2.87 -4.86 20.64
N ILE A 23 -4.01 -5.53 20.56
CA ILE A 23 -4.80 -5.89 21.73
C ILE A 23 -4.86 -7.41 21.78
N VAL A 24 -4.34 -8.00 22.83
CA VAL A 24 -4.42 -9.43 23.09
C VAL A 24 -5.68 -9.72 23.91
N THR A 25 -6.47 -10.70 23.49
CA THR A 25 -7.68 -11.11 24.18
C THR A 25 -7.63 -12.59 24.56
N ASN A 26 -8.25 -12.96 25.64
CA ASN A 26 -8.53 -14.34 26.00
C ASN A 26 -9.64 -14.91 25.12
N ASN A 27 -9.86 -16.23 25.21
CA ASN A 27 -10.92 -16.91 24.45
C ASN A 27 -12.34 -16.45 24.80
N ASP A 28 -12.54 -15.89 25.99
CA ASP A 28 -13.79 -15.32 26.47
C ASP A 28 -14.01 -13.85 26.03
N GLY A 29 -13.04 -13.29 25.28
CA GLY A 29 -13.05 -11.91 24.78
C GLY A 29 -12.55 -10.89 25.81
N SER A 30 -12.20 -11.27 27.03
CA SER A 30 -11.56 -10.37 28.00
C SER A 30 -10.16 -9.96 27.54
N ILE A 31 -9.71 -8.77 27.94
CA ILE A 31 -8.35 -8.31 27.62
C ILE A 31 -7.36 -9.16 28.42
N TYR A 32 -6.38 -9.72 27.69
CA TYR A 32 -5.23 -10.37 28.29
C TYR A 32 -4.14 -9.34 28.58
N HIS A 33 -3.73 -9.25 29.83
CA HIS A 33 -2.60 -8.40 30.22
C HIS A 33 -1.29 -9.16 30.00
N VAL A 34 -0.57 -8.74 28.98
CA VAL A 34 0.72 -9.35 28.58
C VAL A 34 1.68 -9.31 29.77
N GLN A 35 2.26 -10.46 30.08
CA GLN A 35 3.19 -10.62 31.19
C GLN A 35 4.62 -10.30 30.74
N LYS A 36 5.50 -10.06 31.71
CA LYS A 36 6.89 -9.69 31.43
C LYS A 36 7.66 -10.77 30.65
N ASP A 37 7.33 -12.02 30.87
CA ASP A 37 8.01 -13.18 30.28
C ASP A 37 7.32 -13.66 28.97
N ASP A 38 6.21 -13.03 28.58
CA ASP A 38 5.58 -13.29 27.30
C ASP A 38 6.41 -12.66 26.17
N VAL A 39 6.43 -13.30 25.01
CA VAL A 39 7.07 -12.77 23.79
C VAL A 39 6.04 -12.69 22.69
N ILE A 40 5.81 -11.51 22.16
CA ILE A 40 4.89 -11.31 21.03
C ILE A 40 5.71 -11.18 19.75
N ASN A 41 5.48 -12.10 18.82
CA ASN A 41 6.17 -12.16 17.53
C ASN A 41 5.21 -11.82 16.39
N PHE A 42 5.69 -11.06 15.44
CA PHE A 42 5.06 -10.82 14.14
C PHE A 42 5.90 -11.49 13.06
N GLY A 43 5.25 -12.24 12.18
CA GLY A 43 5.87 -12.85 11.00
C GLY A 43 5.11 -12.49 9.73
N LEU A 44 5.84 -12.18 8.66
CA LEU A 44 5.30 -11.90 7.32
C LEU A 44 5.96 -12.78 6.27
N LYS A 45 5.15 -13.46 5.46
CA LYS A 45 5.58 -14.32 4.37
C LYS A 45 4.84 -13.98 3.08
N LYS A 46 5.40 -14.35 1.94
CA LYS A 46 4.68 -14.28 0.66
C LYS A 46 3.60 -15.36 0.60
N GLU A 47 3.96 -16.59 0.94
CA GLU A 47 3.06 -17.72 1.08
C GLU A 47 3.26 -18.44 2.42
N TYR A 48 2.21 -19.11 2.91
CA TYR A 48 2.31 -19.86 4.17
C TYR A 48 3.33 -21.00 4.13
N THR A 49 3.61 -21.52 2.93
CA THR A 49 4.56 -22.62 2.70
C THR A 49 6.03 -22.18 2.66
N ASP A 50 6.29 -20.87 2.65
CA ASP A 50 7.66 -20.36 2.64
C ASP A 50 8.37 -20.76 3.94
N ALA A 51 9.62 -21.22 3.81
CA ALA A 51 10.41 -21.67 4.96
C ALA A 51 10.74 -20.50 5.92
N GLU A 52 11.01 -19.32 5.35
CA GLU A 52 11.48 -18.15 6.10
C GLU A 52 10.49 -16.99 6.00
N CYS A 53 10.45 -16.16 7.03
CA CYS A 53 9.72 -14.90 7.00
C CYS A 53 10.53 -13.84 6.25
N LEU A 54 9.83 -13.01 5.46
CA LEU A 54 10.43 -11.83 4.82
C LEU A 54 10.67 -10.71 5.85
N ILE A 55 9.80 -10.62 6.83
CA ILE A 55 9.91 -9.66 7.94
C ILE A 55 9.52 -10.39 9.21
N GLU A 56 10.35 -10.24 10.23
CA GLU A 56 10.09 -10.68 11.59
C GLU A 56 10.28 -9.52 12.55
N LYS A 57 9.39 -9.40 13.54
CA LYS A 57 9.48 -8.38 14.60
C LYS A 57 9.10 -8.98 15.94
N ILE A 58 9.81 -8.57 16.97
CA ILE A 58 9.37 -8.74 18.35
C ILE A 58 8.68 -7.46 18.77
N ILE A 59 7.47 -7.57 19.27
CA ILE A 59 6.65 -6.44 19.72
C ILE A 59 6.91 -6.19 21.19
N ASP A 60 7.23 -4.94 21.54
CA ASP A 60 7.45 -4.56 22.93
C ASP A 60 6.17 -4.72 23.76
N ASN A 61 6.27 -5.43 24.89
CA ASN A 61 5.15 -5.74 25.77
C ASN A 61 4.56 -4.49 26.46
N ASN A 62 5.32 -3.40 26.56
CA ASN A 62 4.86 -2.16 27.19
C ASN A 62 4.12 -1.26 26.20
N GLU A 63 4.56 -1.27 24.94
CA GLU A 63 3.97 -0.43 23.90
C GLU A 63 2.82 -1.13 23.17
N LEU A 64 2.90 -2.45 23.03
CA LEU A 64 1.96 -3.28 22.27
C LEU A 64 1.66 -2.67 20.88
N MET A 65 2.73 -2.27 20.19
CA MET A 65 2.66 -1.60 18.91
C MET A 65 3.51 -2.34 17.87
N LEU A 66 2.87 -2.86 16.83
CA LEU A 66 3.61 -3.32 15.65
C LEU A 66 4.04 -2.10 14.82
N VAL A 67 5.34 -2.01 14.57
CA VAL A 67 5.90 -0.98 13.70
C VAL A 67 6.61 -1.65 12.53
N LEU A 68 6.08 -1.46 11.31
CA LEU A 68 6.81 -1.75 10.08
C LEU A 68 7.40 -0.44 9.59
N SER A 69 8.72 -0.37 9.51
CA SER A 69 9.43 0.82 9.07
C SER A 69 9.28 1.03 7.56
N HIS A 70 9.66 2.21 7.06
CA HIS A 70 9.82 2.49 5.64
C HIS A 70 10.66 1.40 4.94
N GLU A 71 11.80 1.02 5.54
CA GLU A 71 12.69 -0.01 5.00
C GLU A 71 12.04 -1.40 4.95
N ASP A 72 11.17 -1.73 5.91
CA ASP A 72 10.45 -3.00 5.90
C ASP A 72 9.45 -3.06 4.74
N THR A 73 8.63 -2.03 4.60
CA THR A 73 7.59 -1.97 3.56
C THR A 73 8.18 -1.76 2.16
N LYS A 74 9.34 -1.13 2.05
CA LYS A 74 10.07 -0.95 0.80
C LYS A 74 10.57 -2.27 0.19
N LYS A 75 10.88 -3.27 1.02
CA LYS A 75 11.28 -4.61 0.56
C LYS A 75 10.13 -5.38 -0.10
N LEU A 76 8.88 -4.96 0.13
CA LEU A 76 7.71 -5.65 -0.37
C LEU A 76 7.40 -5.23 -1.81
N GLU A 77 6.90 -6.18 -2.60
CA GLU A 77 6.48 -5.93 -3.98
C GLU A 77 5.05 -5.40 -4.02
N ALA A 78 4.81 -4.33 -4.77
CA ALA A 78 3.48 -3.81 -4.96
C ALA A 78 2.61 -4.74 -5.82
N GLY A 79 1.30 -4.78 -5.52
CA GLY A 79 0.35 -5.69 -6.16
C GLY A 79 0.32 -7.09 -5.54
N ILE A 80 1.20 -7.38 -4.58
CA ILE A 80 1.27 -8.67 -3.88
C ILE A 80 0.51 -8.59 -2.55
N GLY A 81 -0.16 -9.69 -2.20
CA GLY A 81 -0.76 -9.90 -0.89
C GLY A 81 0.09 -10.85 -0.06
N TYR A 82 0.68 -10.34 1.01
CA TYR A 82 1.52 -11.10 1.94
C TYR A 82 0.70 -11.65 3.09
N LYS A 83 1.01 -12.85 3.54
CA LYS A 83 0.41 -13.49 4.70
C LYS A 83 1.16 -13.07 5.96
N TYR A 84 0.42 -12.74 7.01
CA TYR A 84 1.04 -12.41 8.30
C TYR A 84 0.31 -13.07 9.44
N ASP A 85 1.02 -13.30 10.52
CA ASP A 85 0.45 -13.64 11.81
C ASP A 85 1.15 -12.88 12.95
N ILE A 86 0.43 -12.81 14.07
CA ILE A 86 0.95 -12.33 15.34
C ILE A 86 0.71 -13.42 16.36
N GLN A 87 1.77 -13.86 16.99
CA GLN A 87 1.80 -14.94 17.96
C GLN A 87 2.29 -14.44 19.29
N ILE A 88 1.76 -15.00 20.36
CA ILE A 88 2.28 -14.83 21.70
C ILE A 88 2.85 -16.17 22.20
N LEU A 89 4.09 -16.15 22.67
CA LEU A 89 4.72 -17.24 23.38
C LEU A 89 4.58 -16.98 24.86
N ARG A 90 3.86 -17.85 25.56
CA ARG A 90 3.62 -17.82 27.02
C ARG A 90 4.39 -18.93 27.70
N ASN A 91 4.82 -18.70 28.92
CA ASN A 91 5.47 -19.74 29.75
C ASN A 91 6.66 -20.44 29.07
N LYS A 92 7.26 -19.83 28.04
CA LYS A 92 8.38 -20.31 27.22
C LYS A 92 8.08 -21.47 26.25
N ASP A 93 6.90 -22.05 26.27
CA ASP A 93 6.53 -23.22 25.45
C ASP A 93 5.12 -23.17 24.83
N GLU A 94 4.24 -22.31 25.33
CA GLU A 94 2.88 -22.17 24.79
C GLU A 94 2.81 -21.11 23.71
N VAL A 95 2.64 -21.52 22.46
CA VAL A 95 2.48 -20.60 21.32
C VAL A 95 1.01 -20.47 20.95
N HIS A 96 0.50 -19.23 20.91
CA HIS A 96 -0.85 -18.93 20.46
C HIS A 96 -0.83 -17.88 19.37
N THR A 97 -1.36 -18.23 18.18
CA THR A 97 -1.62 -17.24 17.12
C THR A 97 -2.96 -16.57 17.41
N PHE A 98 -2.96 -15.27 17.63
CA PHE A 98 -4.18 -14.51 17.96
C PHE A 98 -4.62 -13.56 16.85
N ILE A 99 -3.74 -13.20 15.94
CA ILE A 99 -4.07 -12.45 14.73
C ILE A 99 -3.42 -13.14 13.53
N SER A 100 -4.18 -13.34 12.46
CA SER A 100 -3.65 -13.72 11.16
C SER A 100 -4.40 -12.96 10.06
N GLY A 101 -3.71 -12.60 8.99
CA GLY A 101 -4.32 -11.81 7.94
C GLY A 101 -3.44 -11.64 6.72
N MET A 102 -3.74 -10.62 5.94
CA MET A 102 -3.04 -10.32 4.71
C MET A 102 -2.69 -8.83 4.64
N ILE A 103 -1.44 -8.54 4.28
CA ILE A 103 -0.98 -7.20 3.93
C ILE A 103 -0.92 -7.11 2.41
N THR A 104 -1.71 -6.21 1.82
CA THR A 104 -1.65 -5.90 0.39
C THR A 104 -0.88 -4.61 0.18
N VAL A 105 0.16 -4.68 -0.65
CA VAL A 105 1.04 -3.54 -0.91
C VAL A 105 0.62 -2.84 -2.20
N THR A 106 0.51 -1.52 -2.15
CA THR A 106 0.24 -0.67 -3.32
C THR A 106 1.49 0.11 -3.72
N ASN A 107 1.53 0.59 -4.96
CA ASN A 107 2.63 1.43 -5.42
C ASN A 107 2.61 2.81 -4.74
N GLU A 108 3.78 3.34 -4.52
CA GLU A 108 4.00 4.74 -4.21
C GLU A 108 3.82 5.59 -5.48
N VAL A 109 3.12 6.74 -5.34
CA VAL A 109 2.92 7.69 -6.46
C VAL A 109 4.10 8.65 -6.55
N TYR A 110 4.69 9.00 -5.40
CA TYR A 110 5.83 9.91 -5.30
C TYR A 110 7.03 9.18 -4.69
N ASP A 111 8.11 9.06 -5.46
CA ASP A 111 9.34 8.37 -5.06
C ASP A 111 10.49 9.40 -4.97
N LYS A 112 10.83 9.81 -3.74
CA LYS A 112 11.90 10.78 -3.49
C LYS A 112 13.28 10.33 -3.94
N GLU A 113 13.52 9.02 -4.00
CA GLU A 113 14.85 8.49 -4.33
C GLU A 113 15.18 8.63 -5.81
N LYS A 114 14.18 8.85 -6.67
CA LYS A 114 14.40 9.11 -8.10
C LYS A 114 14.89 10.53 -8.40
N GLU A 115 14.74 11.47 -7.46
CA GLU A 115 15.14 12.88 -7.66
C GLU A 115 16.65 13.12 -7.46
N GLU A 116 17.35 12.28 -6.66
CA GLU A 116 18.78 12.48 -6.41
C GLU A 116 19.68 12.06 -7.58
N GLY A 117 19.14 11.37 -8.60
CA GLY A 117 19.89 10.90 -9.78
C GLY A 117 19.86 11.84 -11.00
N THR A 118 19.04 12.88 -11.00
CA THR A 118 18.91 13.80 -12.15
C THR A 118 19.36 15.20 -11.77
N GLN A 119 20.63 15.35 -11.40
CA GLN A 119 21.29 16.65 -11.56
C GLN A 119 21.51 16.85 -13.06
N ASN A 120 20.60 17.56 -13.66
CA ASN A 120 20.78 18.12 -14.98
C ASN A 120 21.99 19.09 -14.88
N PRO A 121 23.12 18.86 -15.57
CA PRO A 121 24.16 19.86 -15.60
C PRO A 121 23.58 21.07 -16.33
N SER A 122 23.37 22.16 -15.58
CA SER A 122 23.13 23.47 -16.16
C SER A 122 24.23 23.76 -17.16
N GLY A 123 23.92 23.56 -18.42
CA GLY A 123 24.71 24.10 -19.49
C GLY A 123 24.54 25.62 -19.45
N ASP A 124 25.49 26.32 -18.88
CA ASP A 124 25.73 27.72 -19.15
C ASP A 124 25.83 27.91 -20.65
N ASN A 125 24.76 28.46 -21.24
CA ASN A 125 24.81 28.98 -22.59
C ASN A 125 25.11 30.46 -22.46
N PRO A 126 26.33 30.92 -22.82
CA PRO A 126 26.61 32.34 -22.86
C PRO A 126 25.76 33.01 -23.94
N LEU A 127 25.04 34.04 -23.52
CA LEU A 127 24.27 34.93 -24.38
C LEU A 127 25.18 35.46 -25.49
N ASP A 128 24.90 35.11 -26.71
CA ASP A 128 25.41 35.78 -27.91
C ASP A 128 24.46 36.91 -28.28
N PRO A 129 24.87 38.18 -28.13
CA PRO A 129 24.07 39.35 -28.46
C PRO A 129 24.34 39.88 -29.87
N SER A 130 23.90 39.15 -30.89
CA SER A 130 23.90 39.80 -32.24
C SER A 130 23.10 38.93 -33.27
N ASN A 131 21.83 39.22 -33.36
CA ASN A 131 21.19 39.29 -34.67
C ASN A 131 19.82 39.97 -34.63
N PRO A 132 19.68 41.20 -35.12
CA PRO A 132 18.37 41.78 -35.43
C PRO A 132 18.06 41.61 -36.89
N SER A 133 16.84 41.15 -37.22
CA SER A 133 16.13 41.40 -38.50
C SER A 133 15.25 40.23 -38.85
N GLY A 134 13.94 40.38 -38.77
CA GLY A 134 13.18 40.83 -39.93
C GLY A 134 12.22 39.76 -40.39
N GLY A 135 10.92 40.11 -40.53
CA GLY A 135 10.04 39.44 -41.50
C GLY A 135 8.75 38.84 -40.94
N ASN A 136 7.78 39.61 -40.70
CA ASN A 136 6.40 39.72 -41.23
C ASN A 136 5.93 38.59 -42.15
N SER A 137 4.78 37.95 -41.81
CA SER A 137 3.65 37.65 -42.68
C SER A 137 2.64 36.74 -41.98
N SER A 138 1.55 37.30 -41.58
CA SER A 138 0.13 37.03 -41.81
C SER A 138 -0.23 35.80 -42.64
N SER A 139 -1.11 34.96 -42.12
CA SER A 139 -2.39 34.55 -42.76
C SER A 139 -3.13 33.53 -41.88
N ASP A 140 -4.23 33.98 -41.32
CA ASP A 140 -5.43 33.19 -41.06
C ASP A 140 -6.18 33.01 -42.40
N PRO A 141 -6.96 31.97 -42.69
CA PRO A 141 -8.28 31.88 -42.16
C PRO A 141 -8.92 30.45 -42.05
N SER A 142 -9.84 30.33 -41.07
CA SER A 142 -11.19 29.74 -41.25
C SER A 142 -11.38 28.29 -41.79
N GLY A 143 -12.13 27.51 -41.06
CA GLY A 143 -12.75 26.27 -41.51
C GLY A 143 -13.54 25.59 -40.40
N GLU A 144 -14.77 25.98 -40.31
CA GLU A 144 -16.01 25.43 -39.79
C GLU A 144 -16.30 23.97 -40.17
N THR A 145 -17.27 23.48 -39.44
CA THR A 145 -18.25 22.35 -39.59
C THR A 145 -17.84 21.08 -38.89
N GLY A 146 -18.58 20.53 -37.93
CA GLY A 146 -20.00 20.22 -37.90
C GLY A 146 -20.14 18.71 -37.80
N GLY A 147 -20.84 18.19 -36.81
CA GLY A 147 -21.12 16.76 -36.73
C GLY A 147 -21.59 16.26 -35.37
N THR A 148 -22.83 16.59 -35.05
CA THR A 148 -23.72 15.88 -34.10
C THR A 148 -23.99 14.47 -34.58
N THR A 149 -23.92 13.49 -33.67
CA THR A 149 -24.90 12.37 -33.63
C THR A 149 -24.78 11.65 -32.30
N ASP A 150 -25.81 11.81 -31.50
CA ASP A 150 -26.28 10.85 -30.51
C ASP A 150 -27.08 9.76 -31.24
N PRO A 151 -27.09 8.52 -30.81
CA PRO A 151 -28.35 7.98 -30.38
C PRO A 151 -28.26 7.04 -29.14
N SER A 152 -29.15 7.32 -28.24
CA SER A 152 -29.90 6.45 -27.33
C SER A 152 -29.97 4.98 -27.70
N GLY A 153 -29.81 4.09 -26.70
CA GLY A 153 -30.13 2.68 -26.80
C GLY A 153 -30.51 2.16 -25.40
N GLU A 154 -31.83 2.14 -25.19
CA GLU A 154 -32.54 1.51 -24.07
C GLU A 154 -32.41 -0.01 -24.10
N GLY A 155 -32.54 -0.63 -22.92
CA GLY A 155 -33.25 -1.91 -22.79
C GLY A 155 -32.40 -3.12 -22.45
N ASN A 156 -32.46 -3.68 -21.26
CA ASN A 156 -33.36 -4.79 -21.00
C ASN A 156 -33.24 -5.30 -19.57
N SER A 157 -34.34 -5.33 -18.90
CA SER A 157 -34.64 -6.05 -17.67
C SER A 157 -34.66 -7.56 -17.93
N SER A 158 -34.14 -8.35 -17.04
CA SER A 158 -34.66 -9.69 -16.80
C SER A 158 -34.49 -10.08 -15.34
N ASP A 159 -35.59 -10.06 -14.72
CA ASP A 159 -36.09 -10.69 -13.53
C ASP A 159 -35.93 -12.22 -13.60
N SER A 160 -35.44 -12.85 -12.57
CA SER A 160 -35.62 -14.29 -12.34
C SER A 160 -35.52 -14.61 -10.87
N SER A 161 -36.67 -14.59 -10.27
CA SER A 161 -37.03 -15.25 -9.02
C SER A 161 -36.84 -16.78 -9.13
N GLY A 162 -36.33 -17.40 -8.06
CA GLY A 162 -36.25 -18.84 -7.88
C GLY A 162 -36.25 -19.17 -6.40
N GLU A 163 -37.44 -19.54 -5.90
CA GLU A 163 -37.71 -20.09 -4.56
C GLU A 163 -37.14 -21.49 -4.39
N THR A 164 -36.76 -21.74 -3.20
CA THR A 164 -36.69 -22.92 -2.28
C THR A 164 -37.20 -24.30 -2.75
N PRO A 165 -36.80 -25.42 -2.07
CA PRO A 165 -37.07 -25.67 -0.65
C PRO A 165 -35.84 -25.93 0.19
#